data_dd3a3f8ddcc6b06f59df249d0e9400c1
#
_entry.id   dd3a3f8ddcc6b06f59df249d0e9400c1
#
_cell.length_a   1.000
_cell.length_b   1.000
_cell.length_c   1.000
_cell.angle_alpha   90.00
_cell.angle_beta   90.00
_cell.angle_gamma   90.00
#
_symmetry.space_group_name_H-M   'P 1'
#
loop_
_entity.id
_entity.type
_entity.pdbx_description
1 polymer ?
#
loop_
_entity_poly.entity_id
_entity_poly.type
_entity_poly.pdbx_seq_one_letter_code
_entity_poly.pdbx_strand_id
1 'polypeptide(L)'
;HQTSPFPTRIWIPPFAEPVSPRVHPLMWRTVNLIGMAMSQALEERGQKGATHMGTGFDNWYPGFMDHANNFHNVASFLTETALYRYATPHFYTLGDFPSDERELRPRSLYSSPWEGGWWRIGDAVDYMLTASFSVLDFAAKYRFDLLYNRYQAGRDVVAQGLEEPPYAYFIPQQQRDPVAAVELLRRLAFNGIEVHQLTAPVEFEGVRHPEGTWVVLMNQPFANFVRQLLDTQEYPDLRQYPEGPPDQPYDLAGWTLPFQMDLRVMAARSPVADLEGSLVALRGDARSWDEEGEAAGFDSAPGTGFDSHPVATAIVPPVGRAEGSGGALILDPAQNN
;
A
#
# COMPACT_ATOMS: atom_id res chain seq x y z
N HIS A 1 5.47 1.92 -16.78
CA HIS A 1 4.04 1.93 -17.07
C HIS A 1 3.78 2.80 -18.30
N GLN A 2 2.66 2.65 -18.97
CA GLN A 2 2.42 3.34 -20.26
C GLN A 2 1.01 3.93 -20.31
N THR A 3 0.87 5.05 -21.05
CA THR A 3 -0.40 5.70 -21.31
C THR A 3 -0.77 5.68 -22.80
N SER A 4 -1.99 6.04 -23.14
CA SER A 4 -2.58 6.04 -24.48
C SER A 4 -2.44 7.39 -25.21
N PRO A 5 -2.96 7.56 -26.43
CA PRO A 5 -2.68 8.68 -27.32
C PRO A 5 -3.29 10.00 -26.83
N PHE A 6 -2.74 10.54 -25.78
CA PHE A 6 -3.01 11.90 -25.28
C PHE A 6 -1.89 12.85 -25.66
N PRO A 7 -2.07 14.17 -25.57
CA PRO A 7 -0.97 15.12 -25.70
C PRO A 7 0.05 14.99 -24.57
N THR A 8 -0.31 14.33 -23.45
CA THR A 8 0.61 14.00 -22.37
C THR A 8 1.63 12.98 -22.82
N ARG A 9 2.92 13.28 -22.64
CA ARG A 9 4.02 12.36 -22.95
C ARG A 9 4.51 11.59 -21.74
N ILE A 10 4.37 12.17 -20.56
CA ILE A 10 4.60 11.50 -19.29
C ILE A 10 3.67 12.06 -18.21
N TRP A 11 3.00 11.19 -17.49
CA TRP A 11 2.30 11.52 -16.27
C TRP A 11 3.17 11.23 -15.06
N ILE A 12 3.20 12.18 -14.14
CA ILE A 12 4.02 12.20 -12.94
C ILE A 12 3.14 12.62 -11.74
N PRO A 13 3.59 12.42 -10.48
CA PRO A 13 2.89 13.00 -9.33
C PRO A 13 2.79 14.55 -9.45
N PRO A 14 1.78 15.17 -8.83
CA PRO A 14 0.74 14.65 -7.91
C PRO A 14 -0.28 13.69 -8.55
N PHE A 15 -0.77 12.77 -7.74
CA PHE A 15 -1.88 11.89 -8.11
C PHE A 15 -3.21 12.62 -8.13
N ALA A 16 -4.22 11.98 -8.75
CA ALA A 16 -5.61 12.44 -8.69
C ALA A 16 -6.21 12.20 -7.29
N GLU A 17 -7.29 12.88 -7.00
CA GLU A 17 -8.10 12.63 -5.80
C GLU A 17 -9.02 11.38 -6.01
N PRO A 18 -9.29 10.62 -4.93
CA PRO A 18 -8.77 10.83 -3.59
C PRO A 18 -7.43 10.11 -3.35
N VAL A 19 -6.70 10.60 -2.38
CA VAL A 19 -5.55 9.87 -1.82
C VAL A 19 -5.92 9.26 -0.47
N SER A 20 -5.30 8.14 -0.10
CA SER A 20 -5.60 7.50 1.18
C SER A 20 -5.28 8.41 2.38
N PRO A 21 -6.25 8.64 3.28
CA PRO A 21 -6.05 9.43 4.49
C PRO A 21 -5.16 8.73 5.54
N ARG A 22 -4.85 7.45 5.34
CA ARG A 22 -4.00 6.65 6.23
C ARG A 22 -2.51 6.80 5.94
N VAL A 23 -2.15 7.34 4.79
CA VAL A 23 -0.75 7.65 4.48
C VAL A 23 -0.34 8.92 5.23
N HIS A 24 0.83 8.87 5.87
CA HIS A 24 1.33 10.02 6.61
C HIS A 24 1.54 11.24 5.69
N PRO A 25 1.11 12.45 6.05
CA PRO A 25 1.14 13.63 5.17
C PRO A 25 2.53 13.96 4.61
N LEU A 26 3.60 13.67 5.36
CA LEU A 26 4.97 13.87 4.89
C LEU A 26 5.28 13.03 3.64
N MET A 27 4.68 11.83 3.52
CA MET A 27 4.89 10.98 2.33
C MET A 27 4.24 11.62 1.11
N TRP A 28 3.00 12.08 1.21
CA TRP A 28 2.33 12.80 0.11
C TRP A 28 3.10 14.05 -0.31
N ARG A 29 3.59 14.84 0.64
CA ARG A 29 4.37 16.04 0.33
C ARG A 29 5.69 15.68 -0.36
N THR A 30 6.35 14.62 0.08
CA THR A 30 7.58 14.12 -0.56
C THR A 30 7.33 13.63 -1.98
N VAL A 31 6.27 12.85 -2.21
CA VAL A 31 5.86 12.38 -3.53
C VAL A 31 5.60 13.55 -4.47
N ASN A 32 4.87 14.57 -4.00
CA ASN A 32 4.58 15.76 -4.81
C ASN A 32 5.85 16.56 -5.14
N LEU A 33 6.78 16.72 -4.21
CA LEU A 33 8.07 17.38 -4.47
C LEU A 33 8.90 16.62 -5.51
N ILE A 34 8.93 15.30 -5.45
CA ILE A 34 9.61 14.46 -6.44
C ILE A 34 8.98 14.67 -7.83
N GLY A 35 7.64 14.70 -7.91
CA GLY A 35 6.94 14.97 -9.16
C GLY A 35 7.29 16.34 -9.75
N MET A 36 7.38 17.37 -8.91
CA MET A 36 7.80 18.70 -9.36
C MET A 36 9.27 18.73 -9.81
N ALA A 37 10.16 18.00 -9.15
CA ALA A 37 11.55 17.87 -9.59
C ALA A 37 11.66 17.19 -10.98
N MET A 38 10.85 16.16 -11.22
CA MET A 38 10.77 15.51 -12.54
C MET A 38 10.28 16.49 -13.60
N SER A 39 9.20 17.22 -13.35
CA SER A 39 8.67 18.17 -14.34
C SER A 39 9.67 19.28 -14.68
N GLN A 40 10.37 19.80 -13.67
CA GLN A 40 11.42 20.79 -13.90
C GLN A 40 12.55 20.22 -14.77
N ALA A 41 13.04 19.02 -14.47
CA ALA A 41 14.12 18.40 -15.25
C ALA A 41 13.71 18.13 -16.72
N LEU A 42 12.45 17.79 -16.96
CA LEU A 42 11.90 17.62 -18.31
C LEU A 42 11.83 18.96 -19.05
N GLU A 43 11.37 20.02 -18.41
CA GLU A 43 11.34 21.38 -18.98
C GLU A 43 12.76 21.90 -19.32
N GLU A 44 13.73 21.70 -18.43
CA GLU A 44 15.14 22.10 -18.68
C GLU A 44 15.74 21.42 -19.91
N ARG A 45 15.24 20.25 -20.29
CA ARG A 45 15.64 19.52 -21.50
C ARG A 45 14.75 19.77 -22.70
N GLY A 46 13.74 20.63 -22.57
CA GLY A 46 12.78 20.93 -23.64
C GLY A 46 11.85 19.75 -23.95
N GLN A 47 11.70 18.80 -23.02
CA GLN A 47 10.84 17.63 -23.14
C GLN A 47 9.41 18.02 -22.75
N LYS A 48 8.62 18.47 -23.72
CA LYS A 48 7.23 18.91 -23.54
C LYS A 48 6.27 17.75 -23.19
N GLY A 49 5.12 18.08 -22.63
CA GLY A 49 4.03 17.12 -22.40
C GLY A 49 4.10 16.38 -21.06
N ALA A 50 4.87 16.89 -20.10
CA ALA A 50 4.84 16.41 -18.74
C ALA A 50 3.67 17.04 -17.97
N THR A 51 2.84 16.23 -17.35
CA THR A 51 1.74 16.69 -16.50
C THR A 51 1.53 15.75 -15.31
N HIS A 52 0.70 16.15 -14.35
CA HIS A 52 0.35 15.31 -13.22
C HIS A 52 -0.79 14.32 -13.55
N MET A 53 -1.01 13.33 -12.70
CA MET A 53 -2.02 12.28 -12.89
C MET A 53 -3.46 12.71 -12.55
N GLY A 54 -3.74 13.99 -12.52
CA GLY A 54 -4.94 14.64 -11.98
C GLY A 54 -6.28 14.29 -12.59
N THR A 55 -6.36 13.40 -13.57
CA THR A 55 -7.62 13.08 -14.26
C THR A 55 -8.00 11.62 -14.27
N GLY A 56 -7.25 10.72 -13.65
CA GLY A 56 -7.61 9.32 -13.77
C GLY A 56 -6.90 8.34 -12.89
N PHE A 57 -5.79 8.68 -12.26
CA PHE A 57 -5.08 7.75 -11.42
C PHE A 57 -4.93 8.29 -9.99
N ASP A 58 -5.75 7.74 -9.10
CA ASP A 58 -5.68 8.03 -7.67
C ASP A 58 -4.75 7.05 -6.94
N ASN A 59 -4.43 7.35 -5.68
CA ASN A 59 -3.72 6.46 -4.76
C ASN A 59 -4.60 6.15 -3.54
N TRP A 60 -5.75 5.55 -3.81
CA TRP A 60 -6.69 5.10 -2.79
C TRP A 60 -6.50 3.63 -2.43
N TYR A 61 -6.40 2.74 -3.42
CA TYR A 61 -6.29 1.29 -3.22
C TYR A 61 -4.89 0.88 -2.74
N PRO A 62 -4.76 0.24 -1.56
CA PRO A 62 -3.47 -0.10 -0.96
C PRO A 62 -2.70 -1.21 -1.69
N GLY A 63 -3.34 -1.94 -2.60
CA GLY A 63 -2.74 -3.02 -3.37
C GLY A 63 -1.99 -2.57 -4.61
N PHE A 64 -2.00 -1.28 -4.97
CA PHE A 64 -1.15 -0.78 -6.04
C PHE A 64 0.33 -0.89 -5.63
N MET A 65 1.15 -1.42 -6.53
CA MET A 65 2.58 -1.65 -6.29
C MET A 65 3.33 -0.37 -5.93
N ASP A 66 2.95 0.75 -6.51
CA ASP A 66 3.51 2.07 -6.23
C ASP A 66 2.95 2.71 -4.96
N HIS A 67 1.81 2.23 -4.44
CA HIS A 67 1.13 2.84 -3.30
C HIS A 67 1.40 2.13 -1.96
N ALA A 68 1.53 0.80 -1.96
CA ALA A 68 1.69 0.01 -0.74
C ALA A 68 2.82 0.51 0.18
N ASN A 69 3.92 0.97 -0.39
CA ASN A 69 5.08 1.47 0.36
C ASN A 69 4.80 2.79 1.10
N ASN A 70 3.82 3.59 0.66
CA ASN A 70 3.48 4.83 1.33
C ASN A 70 2.96 4.60 2.76
N PHE A 71 2.30 3.46 3.02
CA PHE A 71 1.89 3.05 4.36
C PHE A 71 3.05 2.56 5.25
N HIS A 72 4.23 2.33 4.65
CA HIS A 72 5.47 1.96 5.33
C HIS A 72 6.43 3.15 5.49
N ASN A 73 5.89 4.36 5.44
CA ASN A 73 6.65 5.61 5.56
C ASN A 73 7.75 5.75 4.50
N VAL A 74 7.50 5.26 3.30
CA VAL A 74 8.38 5.37 2.13
C VAL A 74 7.62 6.09 1.02
N ALA A 75 8.15 7.23 0.55
CA ALA A 75 7.58 7.93 -0.57
C ALA A 75 7.70 7.08 -1.84
N SER A 76 6.58 6.58 -2.31
CA SER A 76 6.47 5.67 -3.46
C SER A 76 5.47 6.22 -4.46
N PHE A 77 5.77 6.04 -5.74
CA PHE A 77 4.96 6.58 -6.82
C PHE A 77 5.27 5.82 -8.12
N LEU A 78 4.40 5.97 -9.09
CA LEU A 78 4.66 5.56 -10.46
C LEU A 78 4.73 6.78 -11.39
N THR A 79 5.20 6.55 -12.60
CA THR A 79 5.05 7.45 -13.74
C THR A 79 4.47 6.68 -14.91
N GLU A 80 3.70 7.37 -15.77
CA GLU A 80 3.17 6.76 -16.98
C GLU A 80 3.71 7.49 -18.20
N THR A 81 4.52 6.80 -19.00
CA THR A 81 5.12 7.37 -20.22
C THR A 81 4.32 6.94 -21.44
N ALA A 82 4.06 7.86 -22.35
CA ALA A 82 3.34 7.57 -23.57
C ALA A 82 4.12 6.59 -24.44
N LEU A 83 3.48 5.51 -24.83
CA LEU A 83 3.94 4.56 -25.84
C LEU A 83 2.88 4.41 -26.93
N TYR A 84 3.28 3.92 -28.09
CA TYR A 84 2.37 3.58 -29.15
C TYR A 84 2.68 2.19 -29.68
N ARG A 85 1.67 1.33 -29.70
CA ARG A 85 1.65 -0.05 -30.24
C ARG A 85 3.03 -0.69 -30.42
N TYR A 86 3.48 -1.46 -29.47
CA TYR A 86 4.70 -2.28 -29.58
C TYR A 86 5.95 -1.50 -30.05
N ALA A 87 6.08 -0.26 -29.58
CA ALA A 87 7.21 0.63 -29.93
C ALA A 87 7.23 1.10 -31.42
N THR A 88 6.14 0.96 -32.14
CA THR A 88 6.04 1.49 -33.51
C THR A 88 6.10 3.02 -33.52
N PRO A 89 6.99 3.65 -34.30
CA PRO A 89 7.00 5.10 -34.45
C PRO A 89 5.65 5.62 -34.96
N HIS A 90 5.17 6.70 -34.38
CA HIS A 90 3.92 7.32 -34.80
C HIS A 90 4.09 8.84 -34.91
N PHE A 91 3.48 9.43 -35.94
CA PHE A 91 3.39 10.89 -36.07
C PHE A 91 2.02 11.35 -35.64
N TYR A 92 1.95 12.07 -34.53
CA TYR A 92 0.73 12.59 -33.99
C TYR A 92 0.40 13.99 -34.54
N THR A 93 -0.86 14.14 -34.86
CA THR A 93 -1.47 15.43 -35.17
C THR A 93 -2.48 15.80 -34.07
N LEU A 94 -2.92 17.04 -34.03
CA LEU A 94 -3.97 17.46 -33.09
C LEU A 94 -5.27 16.61 -33.23
N GLY A 95 -5.53 16.11 -34.46
CA GLY A 95 -6.68 15.25 -34.73
C GLY A 95 -6.65 13.88 -34.06
N ASP A 96 -5.46 13.40 -33.72
CA ASP A 96 -5.26 12.10 -33.06
C ASP A 96 -5.56 12.13 -31.56
N PHE A 97 -5.66 13.33 -30.97
CA PHE A 97 -5.97 13.49 -29.55
C PHE A 97 -7.47 13.47 -29.31
N PRO A 98 -7.94 12.99 -28.14
CA PRO A 98 -9.32 13.14 -27.72
C PRO A 98 -9.80 14.60 -27.81
N SER A 99 -11.06 14.82 -28.09
CA SER A 99 -11.60 16.17 -28.36
C SER A 99 -11.47 17.13 -27.17
N ASP A 100 -11.55 16.62 -25.97
CA ASP A 100 -11.41 17.30 -24.68
C ASP A 100 -9.95 17.58 -24.31
N GLU A 101 -9.01 16.90 -24.96
CA GLU A 101 -7.55 17.04 -24.73
C GLU A 101 -6.85 17.90 -25.80
N ARG A 102 -7.58 18.48 -26.75
CA ARG A 102 -7.02 19.29 -27.85
C ARG A 102 -6.69 20.72 -27.46
N GLU A 103 -7.09 21.17 -26.25
CA GLU A 103 -6.72 22.49 -25.78
C GLU A 103 -5.28 22.48 -25.22
N LEU A 104 -4.33 22.95 -26.03
CA LEU A 104 -2.89 22.98 -25.69
C LEU A 104 -2.47 24.28 -25.01
N ARG A 105 -3.31 24.86 -24.19
CA ARG A 105 -2.99 26.04 -23.40
C ARG A 105 -2.10 25.68 -22.20
N PRO A 106 -0.99 26.43 -21.98
CA PRO A 106 -0.19 26.24 -20.73
C PRO A 106 -1.03 26.40 -19.48
N ARG A 107 -0.84 25.49 -18.54
CA ARG A 107 -1.47 25.45 -17.21
C ARG A 107 -0.40 25.23 -16.15
N SER A 108 -0.68 25.57 -14.90
CA SER A 108 0.30 25.48 -13.80
C SER A 108 0.96 24.11 -13.67
N LEU A 109 0.20 23.03 -13.82
CA LEU A 109 0.72 21.66 -13.75
C LEU A 109 0.85 20.99 -15.13
N TYR A 110 0.79 21.78 -16.19
CA TYR A 110 1.03 21.38 -17.59
C TYR A 110 1.56 22.59 -18.35
N SER A 111 2.79 22.99 -18.02
CA SER A 111 3.37 24.26 -18.48
C SER A 111 3.72 24.27 -19.96
N SER A 112 4.17 23.14 -20.50
CA SER A 112 4.58 22.98 -21.90
C SER A 112 3.83 21.82 -22.54
N PRO A 113 2.58 22.04 -23.02
CA PRO A 113 1.83 21.02 -23.73
C PRO A 113 2.57 20.53 -24.99
N TRP A 114 2.48 19.24 -25.26
CA TRP A 114 3.05 18.65 -26.46
C TRP A 114 2.07 18.80 -27.64
N GLU A 115 2.55 19.43 -28.71
CA GLU A 115 1.72 19.85 -29.87
C GLU A 115 1.56 18.74 -30.92
N GLY A 116 2.08 17.56 -30.67
CA GLY A 116 2.17 16.50 -31.66
C GLY A 116 3.57 16.38 -32.30
N GLY A 117 3.66 15.58 -33.33
CA GLY A 117 4.92 15.28 -34.01
C GLY A 117 5.29 13.81 -33.90
N TRP A 118 6.51 13.47 -34.24
CA TRP A 118 6.99 12.10 -34.11
C TRP A 118 7.14 11.69 -32.64
N TRP A 119 6.68 10.49 -32.34
CA TRP A 119 6.93 9.80 -31.07
C TRP A 119 7.49 8.41 -31.32
N ARG A 120 8.63 8.12 -30.74
CA ARG A 120 9.36 6.86 -30.91
C ARG A 120 9.71 6.28 -29.55
N ILE A 121 10.07 5.01 -29.52
CA ILE A 121 10.51 4.37 -28.28
C ILE A 121 11.72 5.06 -27.66
N GLY A 122 12.64 5.59 -28.48
CA GLY A 122 13.78 6.39 -28.01
C GLY A 122 13.34 7.62 -27.24
N ASP A 123 12.31 8.33 -27.74
CA ASP A 123 11.75 9.51 -27.08
C ASP A 123 11.19 9.13 -25.70
N ALA A 124 10.44 8.01 -25.61
CA ALA A 124 9.91 7.51 -24.33
C ALA A 124 11.02 7.13 -23.35
N VAL A 125 12.09 6.46 -23.83
CA VAL A 125 13.27 6.12 -23.01
C VAL A 125 13.95 7.37 -22.47
N ASP A 126 14.12 8.40 -23.30
CA ASP A 126 14.75 9.66 -22.89
C ASP A 126 13.94 10.40 -21.82
N TYR A 127 12.59 10.38 -21.91
CA TYR A 127 11.74 10.92 -20.86
C TYR A 127 11.87 10.16 -19.55
N MET A 128 11.82 8.82 -19.62
CA MET A 128 12.00 7.97 -18.44
C MET A 128 13.37 8.17 -17.78
N LEU A 129 14.44 8.27 -18.58
CA LEU A 129 15.78 8.54 -18.08
C LEU A 129 15.86 9.89 -17.39
N THR A 130 15.31 10.94 -18.00
CA THR A 130 15.27 12.29 -17.40
C THR A 130 14.56 12.27 -16.05
N ALA A 131 13.37 11.67 -15.99
CA ALA A 131 12.60 11.54 -14.76
C ALA A 131 13.38 10.73 -13.70
N SER A 132 13.97 9.61 -14.08
CA SER A 132 14.74 8.75 -13.15
C SER A 132 15.97 9.46 -12.59
N PHE A 133 16.74 10.15 -13.43
CA PHE A 133 17.89 10.91 -12.95
C PHE A 133 17.50 12.08 -12.06
N SER A 134 16.35 12.73 -12.31
CA SER A 134 15.87 13.79 -11.43
C SER A 134 15.50 13.27 -10.04
N VAL A 135 14.94 12.05 -9.95
CA VAL A 135 14.68 11.39 -8.66
C VAL A 135 15.96 11.12 -7.89
N LEU A 136 17.00 10.61 -8.58
CA LEU A 136 18.30 10.35 -7.95
C LEU A 136 18.96 11.65 -7.46
N ASP A 137 18.89 12.71 -8.26
CA ASP A 137 19.41 14.04 -7.91
C ASP A 137 18.65 14.63 -6.72
N PHE A 138 17.32 14.55 -6.73
CA PHE A 138 16.46 14.97 -5.63
C PHE A 138 16.80 14.19 -4.34
N ALA A 139 16.91 12.87 -4.44
CA ALA A 139 17.25 12.02 -3.30
C ALA A 139 18.65 12.34 -2.74
N ALA A 140 19.63 12.61 -3.60
CA ALA A 140 20.96 13.00 -3.19
C ALA A 140 20.97 14.37 -2.46
N LYS A 141 20.21 15.34 -2.98
CA LYS A 141 20.11 16.69 -2.38
C LYS A 141 19.39 16.68 -1.04
N TYR A 142 18.29 15.95 -0.94
CA TYR A 142 17.39 15.95 0.23
C TYR A 142 17.52 14.68 1.08
N ARG A 143 18.64 13.94 0.99
CA ARG A 143 18.81 12.65 1.69
C ARG A 143 18.55 12.69 3.19
N PHE A 144 18.95 13.77 3.86
CA PHE A 144 18.74 13.92 5.30
C PHE A 144 17.26 14.15 5.62
N ASP A 145 16.60 15.01 4.87
CA ASP A 145 15.17 15.30 5.05
C ASP A 145 14.33 14.06 4.76
N LEU A 146 14.65 13.30 3.71
CA LEU A 146 13.95 12.07 3.34
C LEU A 146 14.07 11.01 4.44
N LEU A 147 15.27 10.79 4.97
CA LEU A 147 15.50 9.84 6.05
C LEU A 147 14.85 10.31 7.36
N TYR A 148 14.97 11.60 7.67
CA TYR A 148 14.35 12.16 8.86
C TYR A 148 12.82 12.12 8.80
N ASN A 149 12.23 12.47 7.65
CA ASN A 149 10.79 12.42 7.45
C ASN A 149 10.23 11.00 7.60
N ARG A 150 10.94 9.99 7.08
CA ARG A 150 10.59 8.59 7.29
C ARG A 150 10.62 8.21 8.78
N TYR A 151 11.67 8.59 9.48
CA TYR A 151 11.80 8.36 10.92
C TYR A 151 10.68 9.07 11.69
N GLN A 152 10.45 10.35 11.38
CA GLN A 152 9.41 11.16 12.05
C GLN A 152 8.02 10.56 11.80
N ALA A 153 7.70 10.20 10.55
CA ALA A 153 6.43 9.57 10.23
C ALA A 153 6.21 8.26 11.01
N GLY A 154 7.25 7.42 11.13
CA GLY A 154 7.16 6.22 11.95
C GLY A 154 6.91 6.51 13.42
N ARG A 155 7.56 7.52 13.98
CA ARG A 155 7.33 7.96 15.37
C ARG A 155 5.93 8.50 15.60
N ASP A 156 5.42 9.28 14.64
CA ASP A 156 4.08 9.87 14.74
C ASP A 156 3.01 8.76 14.67
N VAL A 157 3.19 7.75 13.82
CA VAL A 157 2.29 6.59 13.75
C VAL A 157 2.32 5.77 15.04
N VAL A 158 3.50 5.56 15.64
CA VAL A 158 3.63 4.88 16.94
C VAL A 158 2.91 5.67 18.05
N ALA A 159 3.11 6.98 18.11
CA ALA A 159 2.45 7.85 19.08
C ALA A 159 0.93 7.83 18.90
N GLN A 160 0.45 7.93 17.68
CA GLN A 160 -0.98 7.85 17.35
C GLN A 160 -1.59 6.52 17.85
N GLY A 161 -0.89 5.40 17.68
CA GLY A 161 -1.34 4.08 18.13
C GLY A 161 -1.42 3.96 19.67
N LEU A 162 -0.76 4.85 20.43
CA LEU A 162 -0.87 4.94 21.88
C LEU A 162 -1.97 5.90 22.35
N GLU A 163 -2.35 6.87 21.53
CA GLU A 163 -3.23 7.98 21.89
C GLU A 163 -4.64 7.86 21.33
N GLU A 164 -4.81 7.17 20.18
CA GLU A 164 -6.07 7.11 19.44
C GLU A 164 -6.49 5.67 19.12
N PRO A 165 -7.80 5.35 19.24
CA PRO A 165 -8.32 4.05 18.82
C PRO A 165 -8.31 3.89 17.28
N PRO A 166 -8.22 2.65 16.80
CA PRO A 166 -8.05 1.43 17.58
C PRO A 166 -6.63 1.30 18.16
N TYR A 167 -6.53 0.78 19.39
CA TYR A 167 -5.25 0.55 20.05
C TYR A 167 -4.64 -0.81 19.71
N ALA A 168 -5.49 -1.76 19.32
CA ALA A 168 -5.11 -3.09 18.86
C ALA A 168 -6.23 -3.72 18.03
N TYR A 169 -5.91 -4.83 17.36
CA TYR A 169 -6.90 -5.74 16.81
C TYR A 169 -6.73 -7.12 17.44
N PHE A 170 -7.84 -7.68 17.94
CA PHE A 170 -7.91 -9.04 18.45
C PHE A 170 -8.50 -9.96 17.39
N ILE A 171 -7.80 -11.04 17.10
CA ILE A 171 -8.15 -12.03 16.09
C ILE A 171 -8.22 -13.40 16.78
N PRO A 172 -9.40 -13.87 17.16
CA PRO A 172 -9.54 -15.16 17.86
C PRO A 172 -9.15 -16.30 16.93
N GLN A 173 -8.60 -17.37 17.48
CA GLN A 173 -8.26 -18.58 16.70
C GLN A 173 -9.50 -19.33 16.18
N GLN A 174 -10.63 -19.19 16.89
CA GLN A 174 -11.90 -19.75 16.45
C GLN A 174 -12.49 -18.91 15.33
N GLN A 175 -12.12 -19.22 14.13
CA GLN A 175 -12.63 -18.67 12.89
C GLN A 175 -13.44 -19.73 12.15
N ARG A 176 -14.24 -19.30 11.16
CA ARG A 176 -14.82 -20.24 10.21
C ARG A 176 -13.73 -20.91 9.39
N ASP A 177 -12.74 -20.13 8.96
CA ASP A 177 -11.52 -20.58 8.31
C ASP A 177 -10.29 -20.14 9.12
N PRO A 178 -9.75 -21.00 10.00
CA PRO A 178 -8.56 -20.66 10.77
C PRO A 178 -7.30 -20.48 9.92
N VAL A 179 -7.23 -21.15 8.76
CA VAL A 179 -6.09 -21.05 7.85
C VAL A 179 -6.07 -19.67 7.18
N ALA A 180 -7.24 -19.15 6.78
CA ALA A 180 -7.34 -17.80 6.24
C ALA A 180 -6.88 -16.73 7.26
N ALA A 181 -7.17 -16.93 8.56
CA ALA A 181 -6.67 -16.02 9.59
C ALA A 181 -5.14 -16.06 9.70
N VAL A 182 -4.55 -17.24 9.66
CA VAL A 182 -3.09 -17.41 9.65
C VAL A 182 -2.48 -16.77 8.42
N GLU A 183 -3.09 -16.94 7.25
CA GLU A 183 -2.61 -16.33 6.01
C GLU A 183 -2.64 -14.79 6.09
N LEU A 184 -3.72 -14.20 6.62
CA LEU A 184 -3.76 -12.77 6.87
C LEU A 184 -2.61 -12.30 7.77
N LEU A 185 -2.41 -12.98 8.90
CA LEU A 185 -1.37 -12.60 9.86
C LEU A 185 0.03 -12.75 9.29
N ARG A 186 0.28 -13.80 8.52
CA ARG A 186 1.56 -14.02 7.82
C ARG A 186 1.84 -12.92 6.80
N ARG A 187 0.82 -12.48 6.05
CA ARG A 187 0.95 -11.35 5.12
C ARG A 187 1.24 -10.04 5.84
N LEU A 188 0.58 -9.80 6.98
CA LEU A 188 0.90 -8.64 7.82
C LEU A 188 2.34 -8.71 8.30
N ALA A 189 2.77 -9.85 8.84
CA ALA A 189 4.13 -10.04 9.33
C ALA A 189 5.19 -9.92 8.21
N PHE A 190 4.91 -10.43 7.01
CA PHE A 190 5.77 -10.22 5.83
C PHE A 190 5.96 -8.75 5.48
N ASN A 191 4.94 -7.92 5.72
CA ASN A 191 4.99 -6.49 5.55
C ASN A 191 5.56 -5.73 6.76
N GLY A 192 6.21 -6.44 7.68
CA GLY A 192 6.89 -5.83 8.84
C GLY A 192 5.97 -5.46 9.99
N ILE A 193 4.76 -6.01 10.02
CA ILE A 193 3.82 -5.82 11.13
C ILE A 193 4.13 -6.83 12.24
N GLU A 194 4.29 -6.33 13.46
CA GLU A 194 4.46 -7.17 14.63
C GLU A 194 3.11 -7.79 15.04
N VAL A 195 3.09 -9.10 15.14
CA VAL A 195 1.93 -9.89 15.58
C VAL A 195 2.26 -10.53 16.93
N HIS A 196 1.32 -10.47 17.85
CA HIS A 196 1.44 -11.04 19.18
C HIS A 196 0.35 -12.11 19.40
N GLN A 197 0.50 -12.88 20.46
CA GLN A 197 -0.49 -13.86 20.89
C GLN A 197 -0.67 -13.79 22.41
N LEU A 198 -1.92 -13.93 22.87
CA LEU A 198 -2.22 -14.02 24.29
C LEU A 198 -1.70 -15.34 24.87
N THR A 199 -0.95 -15.24 25.96
CA THR A 199 -0.41 -16.37 26.73
C THR A 199 -1.36 -16.88 27.82
N ALA A 200 -2.42 -16.13 28.08
CA ALA A 200 -3.49 -16.46 29.03
C ALA A 200 -4.81 -15.80 28.56
N PRO A 201 -5.96 -16.30 29.01
CA PRO A 201 -7.24 -15.65 28.74
C PRO A 201 -7.29 -14.24 29.34
N VAL A 202 -7.80 -13.28 28.57
CA VAL A 202 -7.96 -11.88 28.99
C VAL A 202 -9.42 -11.46 28.82
N GLU A 203 -9.96 -10.70 29.77
CA GLU A 203 -11.23 -10.00 29.63
C GLU A 203 -10.94 -8.54 29.25
N PHE A 204 -11.40 -8.11 28.10
CA PHE A 204 -11.17 -6.77 27.56
C PHE A 204 -12.43 -6.23 26.89
N GLU A 205 -12.84 -5.02 27.26
CA GLU A 205 -14.09 -4.37 26.79
C GLU A 205 -15.35 -5.25 26.95
N GLY A 206 -15.40 -6.03 28.03
CA GLY A 206 -16.51 -6.94 28.31
C GLY A 206 -16.54 -8.21 27.46
N VAL A 207 -15.49 -8.44 26.67
CA VAL A 207 -15.31 -9.63 25.85
C VAL A 207 -14.19 -10.48 26.42
N ARG A 208 -14.44 -11.78 26.60
CA ARG A 208 -13.41 -12.74 26.99
C ARG A 208 -12.66 -13.21 25.76
N HIS A 209 -11.38 -12.89 25.71
CA HIS A 209 -10.43 -13.37 24.70
C HIS A 209 -9.70 -14.60 25.24
N PRO A 210 -9.82 -15.78 24.61
CA PRO A 210 -9.11 -16.98 25.04
C PRO A 210 -7.59 -16.84 24.89
N GLU A 211 -6.85 -17.66 25.63
CA GLU A 211 -5.44 -17.92 25.34
C GLU A 211 -5.27 -18.30 23.87
N GLY A 212 -4.18 -17.88 23.25
CA GLY A 212 -3.92 -18.10 21.83
C GLY A 212 -4.55 -17.09 20.88
N THR A 213 -5.43 -16.18 21.36
CA THR A 213 -5.94 -15.09 20.52
C THR A 213 -4.78 -14.26 20.00
N TRP A 214 -4.76 -14.01 18.67
CA TRP A 214 -3.75 -13.14 18.08
C TRP A 214 -4.10 -11.67 18.31
N VAL A 215 -3.05 -10.87 18.51
CA VAL A 215 -3.17 -9.44 18.77
C VAL A 215 -2.18 -8.67 17.90
N VAL A 216 -2.70 -7.67 17.19
CA VAL A 216 -1.88 -6.72 16.44
C VAL A 216 -1.99 -5.38 17.15
N LEU A 217 -0.92 -4.97 17.81
CA LEU A 217 -0.85 -3.68 18.50
C LEU A 217 -0.68 -2.54 17.50
N MET A 218 -1.26 -1.38 17.80
CA MET A 218 -1.21 -0.24 16.89
C MET A 218 -0.06 0.74 17.16
N ASN A 219 0.66 0.59 18.27
CA ASN A 219 1.85 1.37 18.60
C ASN A 219 3.11 0.87 17.88
N GLN A 220 3.02 0.70 16.57
CA GLN A 220 4.11 0.23 15.71
C GLN A 220 4.22 1.09 14.44
N PRO A 221 5.41 1.18 13.81
CA PRO A 221 5.68 2.15 12.75
C PRO A 221 4.81 2.03 11.50
N PHE A 222 4.26 0.83 11.23
CA PHE A 222 3.45 0.54 10.04
C PHE A 222 1.98 0.28 10.36
N ALA A 223 1.51 0.74 11.52
CA ALA A 223 0.12 0.55 11.97
C ALA A 223 -0.91 1.12 10.98
N ASN A 224 -0.58 2.16 10.23
CA ASN A 224 -1.47 2.71 9.21
C ASN A 224 -1.76 1.70 8.09
N PHE A 225 -0.81 0.82 7.75
CA PHE A 225 -1.05 -0.28 6.82
C PHE A 225 -2.07 -1.29 7.38
N VAL A 226 -1.96 -1.62 8.66
CA VAL A 226 -2.93 -2.49 9.35
C VAL A 226 -4.33 -1.89 9.28
N ARG A 227 -4.48 -0.62 9.64
CA ARG A 227 -5.77 0.09 9.58
C ARG A 227 -6.33 0.12 8.15
N GLN A 228 -5.48 0.35 7.17
CA GLN A 228 -5.88 0.38 5.77
C GLN A 228 -6.46 -0.97 5.30
N LEU A 229 -5.93 -2.08 5.81
CA LEU A 229 -6.37 -3.42 5.42
C LEU A 229 -7.56 -3.94 6.24
N LEU A 230 -7.65 -3.58 7.53
CA LEU A 230 -8.62 -4.16 8.45
C LEU A 230 -9.85 -3.29 8.69
N ASP A 231 -9.74 -1.95 8.65
CA ASP A 231 -10.88 -1.05 8.81
C ASP A 231 -11.76 -1.02 7.56
N THR A 232 -13.04 -0.80 7.76
CA THR A 232 -13.96 -0.48 6.66
C THR A 232 -13.53 0.83 6.00
N GLN A 233 -13.51 0.85 4.68
CA GLN A 233 -13.13 2.01 3.92
C GLN A 233 -14.34 2.93 3.68
N GLU A 234 -14.13 4.22 3.82
CA GLU A 234 -15.10 5.26 3.50
C GLU A 234 -14.53 6.08 2.34
N TYR A 235 -14.99 5.78 1.12
CA TYR A 235 -14.60 6.55 -0.05
C TYR A 235 -15.27 7.94 0.01
N PRO A 236 -14.52 9.04 -0.21
CA PRO A 236 -15.10 10.38 -0.14
C PRO A 236 -16.13 10.62 -1.25
N ASP A 237 -17.16 11.41 -0.95
CA ASP A 237 -18.18 11.83 -1.92
C ASP A 237 -17.63 12.95 -2.81
N LEU A 238 -16.80 12.55 -3.79
CA LEU A 238 -16.27 13.47 -4.79
C LEU A 238 -17.28 13.68 -5.91
N ARG A 239 -17.48 14.93 -6.31
CA ARG A 239 -18.47 15.33 -7.32
C ARG A 239 -17.86 16.25 -8.35
N GLN A 240 -18.31 16.14 -9.59
CA GLN A 240 -17.87 16.98 -10.70
C GLN A 240 -18.15 18.47 -10.47
N TYR A 241 -19.22 18.77 -9.73
CA TYR A 241 -19.58 20.10 -9.24
C TYR A 241 -20.51 19.95 -8.03
N PRO A 242 -20.70 20.99 -7.20
CA PRO A 242 -21.60 20.92 -6.06
C PRO A 242 -22.99 20.41 -6.46
N GLU A 243 -23.49 19.39 -5.77
CA GLU A 243 -24.76 18.70 -6.06
C GLU A 243 -24.82 17.97 -7.41
N GLY A 244 -23.72 17.90 -8.14
CA GLY A 244 -23.58 17.18 -9.40
C GLY A 244 -23.46 15.66 -9.24
N PRO A 245 -23.29 14.93 -10.36
CA PRO A 245 -23.05 13.50 -10.30
C PRO A 245 -21.73 13.19 -9.58
N PRO A 246 -21.65 12.04 -8.87
CA PRO A 246 -20.40 11.62 -8.25
C PRO A 246 -19.35 11.34 -9.33
N ASP A 247 -18.09 11.61 -9.01
CA ASP A 247 -16.97 11.16 -9.80
C ASP A 247 -16.84 9.64 -9.67
N GLN A 248 -16.56 8.96 -10.77
CA GLN A 248 -16.31 7.53 -10.73
C GLN A 248 -14.95 7.28 -10.08
N PRO A 249 -14.88 6.35 -9.09
CA PRO A 249 -13.58 5.88 -8.61
C PRO A 249 -12.74 5.31 -9.74
N TYR A 250 -11.44 5.54 -9.69
CA TYR A 250 -10.50 4.95 -10.64
C TYR A 250 -10.50 3.42 -10.54
N ASP A 251 -10.51 2.89 -9.33
CA ASP A 251 -10.57 1.46 -9.05
C ASP A 251 -11.81 1.11 -8.23
N LEU A 252 -12.44 0.01 -8.59
CA LEU A 252 -13.62 -0.55 -7.90
C LEU A 252 -13.25 -1.69 -6.96
N ALA A 253 -11.97 -1.90 -6.64
CA ALA A 253 -11.53 -2.95 -5.75
C ALA A 253 -12.01 -2.72 -4.31
N GLY A 254 -12.66 -3.71 -3.75
CA GLY A 254 -12.92 -3.79 -2.33
C GLY A 254 -11.81 -4.57 -1.63
N TRP A 255 -11.35 -4.14 -0.46
CA TRP A 255 -10.21 -4.79 0.19
C TRP A 255 -10.30 -4.93 1.71
N THR A 256 -11.38 -4.55 2.36
CA THR A 256 -11.54 -4.79 3.80
C THR A 256 -11.36 -6.29 4.08
N LEU A 257 -10.12 -6.70 4.35
CA LEU A 257 -9.72 -8.12 4.36
C LEU A 257 -10.51 -8.97 5.35
N PRO A 258 -10.90 -8.49 6.54
CA PRO A 258 -11.76 -9.27 7.42
C PRO A 258 -13.07 -9.72 6.73
N PHE A 259 -13.67 -8.87 5.92
CA PHE A 259 -14.91 -9.22 5.19
C PHE A 259 -14.63 -10.15 4.02
N GLN A 260 -13.56 -9.89 3.25
CA GLN A 260 -13.22 -10.72 2.09
C GLN A 260 -12.79 -12.13 2.48
N MET A 261 -12.15 -12.27 3.63
CA MET A 261 -11.65 -13.55 4.14
C MET A 261 -12.61 -14.21 5.16
N ASP A 262 -13.79 -13.62 5.39
CA ASP A 262 -14.76 -14.06 6.38
C ASP A 262 -14.14 -14.26 7.78
N LEU A 263 -13.37 -13.27 8.23
CA LEU A 263 -12.66 -13.29 9.49
C LEU A 263 -13.32 -12.39 10.53
N ARG A 264 -13.39 -12.91 11.75
CA ARG A 264 -13.75 -12.12 12.93
C ARG A 264 -12.52 -11.39 13.45
N VAL A 265 -12.51 -10.08 13.31
CA VAL A 265 -11.48 -9.16 13.80
C VAL A 265 -12.17 -8.13 14.68
N MET A 266 -11.64 -7.89 15.87
CA MET A 266 -12.22 -6.96 16.83
C MET A 266 -11.23 -5.86 17.14
N ALA A 267 -11.61 -4.60 16.86
CA ALA A 267 -10.80 -3.43 17.15
C ALA A 267 -10.97 -3.01 18.63
N ALA A 268 -9.86 -2.86 19.33
CA ALA A 268 -9.82 -2.33 20.68
C ALA A 268 -10.05 -0.81 20.69
N ARG A 269 -11.04 -0.37 21.42
CA ARG A 269 -11.39 1.06 21.55
C ARG A 269 -10.83 1.72 22.81
N SER A 270 -10.37 0.92 23.78
CA SER A 270 -9.71 1.33 25.01
C SER A 270 -8.22 0.99 24.95
N PRO A 271 -7.34 1.74 25.66
CA PRO A 271 -5.91 1.46 25.73
C PRO A 271 -5.62 0.03 26.23
N VAL A 272 -4.60 -0.60 25.63
CA VAL A 272 -4.23 -2.00 25.90
C VAL A 272 -2.97 -2.16 26.77
N ALA A 273 -2.52 -1.09 27.44
CA ALA A 273 -1.29 -1.08 28.23
C ALA A 273 -1.21 -2.22 29.27
N ASP A 274 -2.34 -2.62 29.83
CA ASP A 274 -2.41 -3.68 30.85
C ASP A 274 -2.20 -5.11 30.27
N LEU A 275 -2.09 -5.23 28.94
CA LEU A 275 -1.92 -6.54 28.27
C LEU A 275 -0.46 -6.95 28.09
N GLU A 276 0.52 -6.07 28.30
CA GLU A 276 1.93 -6.33 27.99
C GLU A 276 2.46 -7.63 28.65
N GLY A 277 2.05 -7.93 29.88
CA GLY A 277 2.45 -9.16 30.59
C GLY A 277 1.77 -10.44 30.06
N SER A 278 0.77 -10.30 29.19
CA SER A 278 -0.03 -11.41 28.64
C SER A 278 0.23 -11.65 27.16
N LEU A 279 1.21 -10.98 26.56
CA LEU A 279 1.52 -11.05 25.14
C LEU A 279 2.87 -11.72 24.91
N VAL A 280 2.94 -12.55 23.87
CA VAL A 280 4.18 -13.04 23.28
C VAL A 280 4.23 -12.64 21.80
N ALA A 281 5.35 -12.10 21.37
CA ALA A 281 5.56 -11.78 19.97
C ALA A 281 5.69 -13.06 19.12
N LEU A 282 5.09 -13.07 17.94
CA LEU A 282 5.13 -14.21 17.03
C LEU A 282 6.08 -13.92 15.87
N ARG A 283 6.71 -14.99 15.37
CA ARG A 283 7.53 -14.93 14.19
C ARG A 283 6.66 -14.93 12.94
N GLY A 284 6.75 -13.87 12.15
CA GLY A 284 6.32 -13.87 10.78
C GLY A 284 7.38 -14.55 9.93
N ASP A 285 7.04 -15.65 9.26
CA ASP A 285 7.92 -16.25 8.28
C ASP A 285 7.62 -15.66 6.90
N ALA A 286 8.57 -14.97 6.32
CA ALA A 286 8.44 -14.37 4.98
C ALA A 286 8.18 -15.43 3.89
N ARG A 287 8.46 -16.68 4.17
CA ARG A 287 8.28 -17.83 3.27
C ARG A 287 7.03 -18.64 3.56
N SER A 288 6.19 -18.15 4.37
CA SER A 288 5.10 -18.93 4.96
C SER A 288 4.02 -19.39 3.98
N TRP A 289 4.01 -18.93 2.76
CA TRP A 289 3.17 -19.47 1.70
C TRP A 289 3.88 -20.42 0.75
N ASP A 290 5.20 -20.60 0.91
CA ASP A 290 6.03 -21.52 0.16
C ASP A 290 6.45 -22.66 1.09
N GLU A 291 5.54 -23.58 1.37
CA GLU A 291 5.69 -24.60 2.42
C GLU A 291 6.83 -25.59 2.15
N GLU A 292 7.28 -25.72 0.92
CA GLU A 292 8.36 -26.63 0.53
C GLU A 292 9.71 -25.92 0.38
N GLY A 293 9.75 -24.62 0.64
CA GLY A 293 10.94 -23.82 0.40
C GLY A 293 12.07 -24.08 1.36
N GLU A 294 13.11 -24.74 0.89
CA GLU A 294 14.44 -24.46 1.41
C GLU A 294 14.63 -22.95 1.47
N ALA A 295 15.14 -22.50 2.56
CA ALA A 295 15.52 -21.15 2.94
C ALA A 295 15.90 -20.17 1.82
N ALA A 296 14.98 -19.80 0.98
CA ALA A 296 15.10 -18.68 0.04
C ALA A 296 14.50 -17.37 0.58
N GLY A 297 14.28 -17.27 1.89
CA GLY A 297 13.82 -16.03 2.51
C GLY A 297 14.90 -14.96 2.52
N PHE A 298 14.50 -13.72 2.52
CA PHE A 298 15.38 -12.56 2.71
C PHE A 298 16.29 -12.70 3.93
N ASP A 299 15.84 -13.41 4.96
CA ASP A 299 16.49 -13.58 6.24
C ASP A 299 17.69 -14.53 6.21
N SER A 300 17.83 -15.32 5.16
CA SER A 300 18.87 -16.35 5.09
C SER A 300 20.01 -16.01 4.13
N ALA A 301 19.92 -14.91 3.41
CA ALA A 301 20.99 -14.49 2.52
C ALA A 301 22.05 -13.68 3.29
N PRO A 302 23.30 -14.18 3.43
CA PRO A 302 24.35 -13.42 4.08
C PRO A 302 24.55 -12.06 3.41
N GLY A 303 24.53 -10.98 4.20
CA GLY A 303 24.81 -9.64 3.71
C GLY A 303 23.62 -8.87 3.13
N THR A 304 22.39 -9.36 3.22
CA THR A 304 21.18 -8.60 2.82
C THR A 304 20.79 -7.50 3.82
N GLY A 305 21.31 -7.53 5.04
CA GLY A 305 20.95 -6.60 6.10
C GLY A 305 19.54 -6.82 6.70
N PHE A 306 18.91 -7.92 6.36
CA PHE A 306 17.65 -8.35 6.97
C PHE A 306 17.94 -9.45 7.98
N ASP A 307 18.12 -9.07 9.22
CA ASP A 307 18.20 -10.04 10.31
C ASP A 307 16.79 -10.50 10.67
N SER A 308 16.56 -11.81 10.72
CA SER A 308 15.35 -12.36 11.29
C SER A 308 15.30 -12.01 12.77
N HIS A 309 14.26 -11.32 13.19
CA HIS A 309 14.05 -11.11 14.61
C HIS A 309 13.79 -12.47 15.28
N PRO A 310 14.49 -12.78 16.40
CA PRO A 310 14.25 -14.00 17.14
C PRO A 310 12.89 -13.91 17.83
N VAL A 311 11.87 -14.38 17.16
CA VAL A 311 10.51 -14.41 17.67
C VAL A 311 10.26 -15.77 18.30
N ALA A 312 9.67 -15.80 19.48
CA ALA A 312 9.56 -17.00 20.30
C ALA A 312 8.68 -18.09 19.68
N THR A 313 7.66 -17.71 18.88
CA THR A 313 6.64 -18.64 18.39
C THR A 313 6.25 -18.27 16.96
N ALA A 314 6.13 -19.28 16.08
CA ALA A 314 5.67 -19.07 14.71
C ALA A 314 4.17 -18.79 14.63
N ILE A 315 3.75 -18.04 13.61
CA ILE A 315 2.33 -17.92 13.28
C ILE A 315 1.89 -19.22 12.60
N VAL A 316 1.13 -20.03 13.31
CA VAL A 316 0.68 -21.36 12.85
C VAL A 316 -0.81 -21.51 13.09
N PRO A 317 -1.51 -22.34 12.29
CA PRO A 317 -2.90 -22.68 12.55
C PRO A 317 -3.06 -23.33 13.92
N PRO A 318 -4.21 -23.14 14.60
CA PRO A 318 -4.53 -23.90 15.79
C PRO A 318 -4.60 -25.41 15.47
N VAL A 319 -4.23 -26.23 16.45
CA VAL A 319 -4.26 -27.69 16.28
C VAL A 319 -5.71 -28.14 16.04
N GLY A 320 -5.93 -28.78 14.89
CA GLY A 320 -7.21 -29.39 14.56
C GLY A 320 -7.46 -30.65 15.41
N ARG A 321 -8.72 -30.87 15.77
CA ARG A 321 -9.15 -32.07 16.49
C ARG A 321 -10.40 -32.64 15.85
N ALA A 322 -10.36 -33.91 15.50
CA ALA A 322 -11.54 -34.66 15.09
C ALA A 322 -12.06 -35.55 16.25
N GLU A 323 -13.31 -35.37 16.60
CA GLU A 323 -13.97 -36.19 17.60
C GLU A 323 -15.17 -36.92 16.98
N GLY A 324 -15.27 -38.21 17.14
CA GLY A 324 -16.41 -39.01 16.71
C GLY A 324 -16.06 -40.47 16.44
N SER A 325 -17.09 -41.33 16.52
CA SER A 325 -16.99 -42.76 16.25
C SER A 325 -17.81 -43.21 15.04
N GLY A 326 -18.19 -42.29 14.14
CA GLY A 326 -19.00 -42.58 12.96
C GLY A 326 -18.18 -43.22 11.83
N GLY A 327 -18.88 -43.90 10.91
CA GLY A 327 -18.26 -44.49 9.73
C GLY A 327 -17.90 -43.50 8.60
N ALA A 328 -18.13 -42.21 8.80
CA ALA A 328 -17.79 -41.13 7.84
C ALA A 328 -17.48 -39.84 8.60
N LEU A 329 -16.57 -39.05 8.06
CA LEU A 329 -16.28 -37.68 8.50
C LEU A 329 -16.83 -36.71 7.43
N ILE A 330 -17.59 -35.73 7.90
CA ILE A 330 -17.99 -34.58 7.04
C ILE A 330 -17.03 -33.46 7.39
N LEU A 331 -16.26 -33.05 6.40
CA LEU A 331 -15.29 -31.97 6.51
C LEU A 331 -15.88 -30.71 5.89
N ASP A 332 -15.82 -29.59 6.62
CA ASP A 332 -16.08 -28.27 6.03
C ASP A 332 -14.85 -27.87 5.21
N PRO A 333 -14.99 -27.62 3.88
CA PRO A 333 -13.85 -27.24 3.04
C PRO A 333 -13.10 -26.01 3.56
N ALA A 334 -13.79 -25.07 4.19
CA ALA A 334 -13.16 -23.87 4.76
C ALA A 334 -12.22 -24.18 5.95
N GLN A 335 -12.36 -25.34 6.58
CA GLN A 335 -11.55 -25.74 7.74
C GLN A 335 -10.44 -26.74 7.40
N ASN A 336 -10.31 -27.15 6.14
CA ASN A 336 -9.47 -28.28 5.73
C ASN A 336 -8.44 -27.91 4.65
N ASN A 337 -8.13 -26.65 4.52
CA ASN A 337 -7.08 -26.20 3.62
C ASN A 337 -5.69 -26.36 4.22
#